data_36f52e9d1b45484fd49e0f8c6e9ddbf0
#
_entry.id   36f52e9d1b45484fd49e0f8c6e9ddbf0
#
_cell.length_a   1.000
_cell.length_b   1.000
_cell.length_c   1.000
_cell.angle_alpha   90.00
_cell.angle_beta   90.00
_cell.angle_gamma   90.00
#
_symmetry.space_group_name_H-M   'P 1'
#
loop_
_entity.id
_entity.type
_entity.pdbx_description
1 polymer ?
#
loop_
_entity_poly.entity_id
_entity_poly.type
_entity_poly.pdbx_seq_one_letter_code
_entity_poly.pdbx_strand_id
1 'polypeptide(L)' 'MDLLTFGVAFFSSAIQILQTLVVAIGAGLGVWGVINLMEGYGNDNPGAKSQGIKQLMSGGGVILIGTQLIPLLSGLFG' A
#
# COMPACT_ATOMS: atom_id res chain seq x y z
N MET A 1 10.00 -14.55 -29.33
CA MET A 1 8.86 -14.41 -28.40
C MET A 1 7.65 -13.99 -29.20
N ASP A 2 6.53 -14.69 -29.06
CA ASP A 2 5.33 -14.31 -29.77
C ASP A 2 4.59 -13.16 -29.04
N LEU A 3 3.56 -12.62 -29.66
CA LEU A 3 2.83 -11.48 -29.14
C LEU A 3 2.13 -11.81 -27.84
N LEU A 4 1.58 -13.02 -27.72
CA LEU A 4 0.88 -13.45 -26.50
C LEU A 4 1.85 -13.54 -25.34
N THR A 5 3.00 -14.17 -25.53
CA THR A 5 4.03 -14.32 -24.50
C THR A 5 4.55 -12.95 -24.07
N PHE A 6 4.77 -12.04 -25.01
CA PHE A 6 5.17 -10.66 -24.71
C PHE A 6 4.11 -9.95 -23.89
N GLY A 7 2.83 -10.09 -24.26
CA GLY A 7 1.73 -9.45 -23.54
C GLY A 7 1.62 -9.93 -22.11
N VAL A 8 1.77 -11.24 -21.86
CA VAL A 8 1.73 -11.81 -20.52
C VAL A 8 2.91 -11.31 -19.70
N ALA A 9 4.11 -11.29 -20.27
CA ALA A 9 5.29 -10.81 -19.57
C ALA A 9 5.17 -9.32 -19.23
N PHE A 10 4.66 -8.50 -20.17
CA PHE A 10 4.44 -7.09 -19.94
C PHE A 10 3.43 -6.87 -18.82
N PHE A 11 2.32 -7.59 -18.85
CA PHE A 11 1.27 -7.49 -17.83
C PHE A 11 1.84 -7.87 -16.45
N SER A 12 2.59 -8.97 -16.37
CA SER A 12 3.19 -9.40 -15.11
C SER A 12 4.14 -8.34 -14.55
N SER A 13 4.96 -7.72 -15.40
CA SER A 13 5.87 -6.65 -14.97
C SER A 13 5.10 -5.43 -14.50
N ALA A 14 4.03 -5.07 -15.20
CA ALA A 14 3.20 -3.93 -14.82
C ALA A 14 2.54 -4.15 -13.45
N ILE A 15 2.08 -5.37 -13.17
CA ILE A 15 1.48 -5.72 -11.88
C ILE A 15 2.53 -5.59 -10.77
N GLN A 16 3.76 -6.03 -10.99
CA GLN A 16 4.82 -5.91 -9.99
C GLN A 16 5.12 -4.43 -9.67
N ILE A 17 5.16 -3.57 -10.68
CA ILE A 17 5.37 -2.15 -10.47
C ILE A 17 4.20 -1.55 -9.70
N LEU A 18 2.99 -1.89 -10.06
CA LEU A 18 1.79 -1.44 -9.34
C LEU A 18 1.84 -1.87 -7.88
N GLN A 19 2.20 -3.13 -7.61
CA GLN A 19 2.30 -3.65 -6.26
C GLN A 19 3.31 -2.84 -5.44
N THR A 20 4.48 -2.56 -6.01
CA THR A 20 5.52 -1.77 -5.35
C THR A 20 5.02 -0.36 -5.02
N LEU A 21 4.33 0.28 -5.98
CA LEU A 21 3.79 1.62 -5.76
C LEU A 21 2.73 1.65 -4.67
N VAL A 22 1.82 0.68 -4.67
CA VAL A 22 0.76 0.59 -3.67
C VAL A 22 1.35 0.38 -2.28
N VAL A 23 2.30 -0.53 -2.14
CA VAL A 23 2.96 -0.78 -0.86
C VAL A 23 3.72 0.46 -0.39
N ALA A 24 4.41 1.15 -1.29
CA ALA A 24 5.14 2.37 -0.95
C ALA A 24 4.19 3.48 -0.46
N ILE A 25 3.05 3.66 -1.12
CA ILE A 25 2.04 4.63 -0.71
C ILE A 25 1.49 4.27 0.67
N GLY A 26 1.17 3.00 0.88
CA GLY A 26 0.68 2.54 2.17
C GLY A 26 1.69 2.72 3.29
N ALA A 27 2.96 2.42 3.03
CA ALA A 27 4.05 2.63 3.98
C ALA A 27 4.22 4.12 4.32
N GLY A 28 4.15 5.00 3.30
CA GLY A 28 4.24 6.44 3.51
C GLY A 28 3.10 6.95 4.38
N LEU A 29 1.88 6.50 4.10
CA LEU A 29 0.70 6.86 4.90
C LEU A 29 0.82 6.33 6.32
N GLY A 30 1.33 5.11 6.50
CA GLY A 30 1.57 4.54 7.81
C GLY A 30 2.59 5.33 8.62
N VAL A 31 3.69 5.74 7.99
CA VAL A 31 4.71 6.58 8.65
C VAL A 31 4.11 7.93 9.06
N TRP A 32 3.32 8.54 8.17
CA TRP A 32 2.63 9.79 8.51
C TRP A 32 1.70 9.61 9.71
N GLY A 33 0.99 8.49 9.74
CA GLY A 33 0.12 8.15 10.87
C GLY A 33 0.89 8.03 12.18
N VAL A 34 2.07 7.39 12.15
CA VAL A 34 2.93 7.28 13.35
C VAL A 34 3.39 8.66 13.80
N ILE A 35 3.77 9.54 12.87
CA ILE A 35 4.18 10.91 13.20
C ILE A 35 3.04 11.65 13.90
N ASN A 36 1.81 11.54 13.37
CA ASN A 36 0.66 12.17 13.99
C ASN A 36 0.33 11.58 15.35
N LEU A 37 0.50 10.28 15.53
CA LEU A 37 0.32 9.65 16.84
C LEU A 37 1.33 10.18 17.84
N MET A 38 2.60 10.28 17.46
CA MET A 38 3.63 10.81 18.35
C MET A 38 3.34 12.26 18.75
N GLU A 39 2.91 13.07 17.78
CA GLU A 39 2.52 14.44 18.07
C GLU A 39 1.31 14.51 18.99
N GLY A 40 0.32 13.64 18.74
CA GLY A 40 -0.88 13.56 19.57
C GLY A 40 -0.60 13.19 21.01
N TYR A 41 0.26 12.22 21.23
CA TYR A 41 0.64 11.80 22.58
C TYR A 41 1.63 12.78 23.22
N GLY A 42 2.55 13.33 22.42
CA GLY A 42 3.56 14.26 22.96
C GLY A 42 2.97 15.59 23.37
N ASN A 43 1.98 16.10 22.61
CA ASN A 43 1.36 17.40 22.84
C ASN A 43 -0.06 17.32 23.37
N ASP A 44 -0.49 16.12 23.74
CA ASP A 44 -1.85 15.86 24.24
C ASP A 44 -2.92 16.41 23.30
N ASN A 45 -2.78 16.10 22.00
CA ASN A 45 -3.68 16.57 20.95
C ASN A 45 -4.57 15.41 20.48
N PRO A 46 -5.86 15.38 20.94
CA PRO A 46 -6.75 14.27 20.56
C PRO A 46 -7.03 14.18 19.06
N GLY A 47 -7.04 15.32 18.36
CA GLY A 47 -7.23 15.34 16.91
C GLY A 47 -6.11 14.67 16.18
N ALA A 48 -4.85 14.92 16.58
CA ALA A 48 -3.69 14.27 15.98
C ALA A 48 -3.66 12.77 16.29
N LYS A 49 -4.05 12.38 17.51
CA LYS A 49 -4.16 10.96 17.86
C LYS A 49 -5.15 10.24 16.95
N SER A 50 -6.34 10.79 16.80
CA SER A 50 -7.40 10.19 15.99
C SER A 50 -6.97 10.08 14.52
N GLN A 51 -6.41 11.16 13.98
CA GLN A 51 -5.96 11.17 12.60
C GLN A 51 -4.81 10.19 12.39
N GLY A 52 -3.88 10.11 13.32
CA GLY A 52 -2.75 9.20 13.25
C GLY A 52 -3.20 7.73 13.22
N ILE A 53 -4.16 7.37 14.06
CA ILE A 53 -4.72 6.02 14.08
C ILE A 53 -5.37 5.68 12.74
N LYS A 54 -6.19 6.59 12.20
CA LYS A 54 -6.85 6.40 10.92
C LYS A 54 -5.84 6.21 9.78
N GLN A 55 -4.80 7.03 9.77
CA GLN A 55 -3.76 6.97 8.75
C GLN A 55 -2.96 5.67 8.86
N LEU A 56 -2.62 5.25 10.07
CA LEU A 56 -1.88 4.02 10.29
C LEU A 56 -2.70 2.81 9.84
N MET A 57 -3.99 2.76 10.19
CA MET A 57 -4.88 1.69 9.76
C MET A 57 -5.06 1.68 8.26
N SER A 58 -5.24 2.86 7.65
CA SER A 58 -5.39 2.98 6.19
C SER A 58 -4.10 2.56 5.48
N GLY A 59 -2.95 2.99 5.99
CA GLY A 59 -1.66 2.59 5.43
C GLY A 59 -1.45 1.10 5.49
N GLY A 60 -1.75 0.47 6.63
CA GLY A 60 -1.69 -0.97 6.79
C GLY A 60 -2.64 -1.68 5.84
N GLY A 61 -3.85 -1.18 5.68
CA GLY A 61 -4.82 -1.73 4.73
C GLY A 61 -4.34 -1.65 3.29
N VAL A 62 -3.75 -0.53 2.90
CA VAL A 62 -3.19 -0.36 1.55
C VAL A 62 -2.03 -1.33 1.33
N ILE A 63 -1.18 -1.54 2.32
CA ILE A 63 -0.08 -2.52 2.23
C ILE A 63 -0.65 -3.92 2.04
N LEU A 64 -1.70 -4.28 2.77
CA LEU A 64 -2.34 -5.60 2.61
C LEU A 64 -2.90 -5.77 1.21
N ILE A 65 -3.51 -4.73 0.64
CA ILE A 65 -3.98 -4.78 -0.74
C ILE A 65 -2.80 -5.07 -1.68
N GLY A 66 -1.68 -4.36 -1.51
CA GLY A 66 -0.51 -4.55 -2.35
C GLY A 66 0.13 -5.92 -2.21
N THR A 67 0.23 -6.45 -0.98
CA THR A 67 0.94 -7.71 -0.74
C THR A 67 0.06 -8.94 -0.92
N GLN A 68 -1.26 -8.82 -0.74
CA GLN A 68 -2.18 -9.97 -0.75
C GLN A 68 -3.15 -9.95 -1.92
N LEU A 69 -3.85 -8.85 -2.13
CA LEU A 69 -4.91 -8.79 -3.14
C LEU A 69 -4.36 -8.71 -4.55
N ILE A 70 -3.37 -7.87 -4.78
CA ILE A 70 -2.79 -7.71 -6.13
C ILE A 70 -2.18 -9.02 -6.64
N PRO A 71 -1.40 -9.78 -5.85
CA PRO A 71 -0.93 -11.09 -6.30
C PRO A 71 -2.07 -12.08 -6.62
N LEU A 72 -3.15 -12.04 -5.84
CA LEU A 72 -4.32 -12.88 -6.13
C LEU A 72 -4.92 -12.53 -7.49
N LEU A 73 -5.08 -11.25 -7.78
CA LEU A 73 -5.62 -10.80 -9.07
C LEU A 73 -4.70 -11.20 -10.21
N SER A 74 -3.39 -11.06 -10.02
CA SER A 74 -2.41 -11.48 -11.02
C SER A 74 -2.51 -12.99 -11.29
N GLY A 75 -2.73 -13.78 -10.26
CA GLY A 75 -2.89 -15.23 -10.38
C GLY A 75 -4.12 -15.64 -11.18
N LEU A 76 -5.19 -14.83 -11.16
CA LEU A 76 -6.41 -15.10 -11.93
C LEU A 76 -6.17 -14.94 -13.44
N PHE A 77 -5.22 -14.12 -13.84
CA PHE A 77 -4.96 -13.83 -15.26
C PHE A 77 -3.73 -14.54 -15.78
N GLY A 78 -2.96 -15.09 -14.95
CA GLY A 78 -1.72 -15.72 -15.30
C GLY A 78 -1.45 -17.01 -14.59
#